data_1f04df1180ba9be1dd46f2738bdec82a
#
_entry.id   1f04df1180ba9be1dd46f2738bdec82a
#
_cell.length_a   1.000
_cell.length_b   1.000
_cell.length_c   1.000
_cell.angle_alpha   90.00
_cell.angle_beta   90.00
_cell.angle_gamma   90.00
#
_symmetry.space_group_name_H-M   'P 1'
#
loop_
_entity.id
_entity.type
_entity.pdbx_description
1 polymer ?
#
loop_
_entity_poly.entity_id
_entity_poly.type
_entity_poly.pdbx_seq_one_letter_code
_entity_poly.pdbx_strand_id
1 'polypeptide(L)'
;MAAALRYAASGWPVFVLGRSKRPVALCGPCDTARKALTPHDPQACPCLTCHGFYAASTDPDRITAMLAAVPRGLLAVRTGAASGLVVIDVDPRHDGTATLNALIARGLTPPTRYARTGSGGLHLYYRHPGGIAVPCDQGIRLGPGIDVKADGGYVVAPPSRHPVTGRPYTWADQGSRIEEAAPALVSACLAEIRRQPPQRAGHHPPPRSGGAASYPDRLMDALVSRIHQAPKGRRRVTLFGCARGAARMVAAGQMTSTEAYDRLVAACDAARWPWAKSTPNAIREGFAAEGVTL
;
A
#
# COMPACT_ATOMS: atom_id res chain seq x y z
N MET A 1 -19.26 6.74 16.65
CA MET A 1 -18.68 7.06 17.96
C MET A 1 -18.38 5.79 18.78
N ALA A 2 -19.39 5.08 19.33
CA ALA A 2 -19.18 3.95 20.25
C ALA A 2 -18.20 2.86 19.74
N ALA A 3 -18.20 2.50 18.46
CA ALA A 3 -17.25 1.52 17.92
C ALA A 3 -15.80 2.03 17.95
N ALA A 4 -15.57 3.28 17.61
CA ALA A 4 -14.23 3.89 17.63
C ALA A 4 -13.63 3.90 19.04
N LEU A 5 -14.45 4.28 20.04
CA LEU A 5 -14.03 4.28 21.44
C LEU A 5 -13.75 2.84 21.97
N ARG A 6 -14.54 1.84 21.54
CA ARG A 6 -14.24 0.43 21.88
C ARG A 6 -12.91 -0.04 21.26
N TYR A 7 -12.59 0.34 20.03
CA TYR A 7 -11.30 0.02 19.43
C TYR A 7 -10.16 0.69 20.18
N ALA A 8 -10.30 1.97 20.50
CA ALA A 8 -9.33 2.70 21.30
C ALA A 8 -9.09 2.06 22.67
N ALA A 9 -10.17 1.67 23.38
CA ALA A 9 -10.08 0.95 24.66
C ALA A 9 -9.39 -0.43 24.53
N SER A 10 -9.39 -1.03 23.34
CA SER A 10 -8.63 -2.24 23.01
C SER A 10 -7.19 -1.96 22.59
N GLY A 11 -6.71 -0.72 22.69
CA GLY A 11 -5.37 -0.31 22.27
C GLY A 11 -5.19 -0.16 20.75
N TRP A 12 -6.28 -0.09 19.98
CA TRP A 12 -6.20 0.08 18.53
C TRP A 12 -6.36 1.55 18.15
N PRO A 13 -5.29 2.21 17.70
CA PRO A 13 -5.39 3.60 17.28
C PRO A 13 -6.31 3.73 16.06
N VAL A 14 -7.29 4.62 16.15
CA VAL A 14 -8.27 4.86 15.10
C VAL A 14 -8.09 6.22 14.47
N PHE A 15 -8.50 6.34 13.22
CA PHE A 15 -8.57 7.59 12.48
C PHE A 15 -9.69 7.57 11.45
N VAL A 16 -9.88 8.66 10.72
CA VAL A 16 -10.96 8.80 9.75
C VAL A 16 -10.39 8.92 8.35
N LEU A 17 -10.94 8.12 7.43
CA LEU A 17 -10.68 8.19 5.99
C LEU A 17 -11.77 8.98 5.28
N GLY A 18 -11.43 9.56 4.15
CA GLY A 18 -12.41 10.05 3.20
C GLY A 18 -13.23 8.92 2.58
N ARG A 19 -14.31 9.28 1.88
CA ARG A 19 -15.19 8.30 1.19
C ARG A 19 -14.50 7.50 0.07
N SER A 20 -13.35 7.96 -0.41
CA SER A 20 -12.51 7.20 -1.35
C SER A 20 -11.68 6.08 -0.72
N LYS A 21 -11.85 5.82 0.58
CA LYS A 21 -10.99 4.93 1.40
C LYS A 21 -9.53 5.41 1.50
N ARG A 22 -9.26 6.65 1.13
CA ARG A 22 -7.93 7.27 1.24
C ARG A 22 -7.90 8.19 2.46
N PRO A 23 -6.72 8.45 3.01
CA PRO A 23 -6.56 9.49 4.03
C PRO A 23 -7.19 10.81 3.59
N VAL A 24 -7.69 11.56 4.57
CA VAL A 24 -8.17 12.92 4.34
C VAL A 24 -7.04 13.78 3.79
N ALA A 25 -7.35 14.73 2.93
CA ALA A 25 -6.36 15.62 2.35
C ALA A 25 -5.60 16.40 3.44
N LEU A 26 -4.35 16.74 3.18
CA LEU A 26 -3.57 17.59 4.06
C LEU A 26 -4.25 18.95 4.23
N CYS A 27 -4.15 19.54 5.42
CA CYS A 27 -4.50 20.93 5.63
C CYS A 27 -3.55 21.86 4.87
N GLY A 28 -3.93 23.13 4.70
CA GLY A 28 -3.14 24.10 3.95
C GLY A 28 -1.67 24.17 4.39
N PRO A 29 -1.37 24.39 5.69
CA PRO A 29 0.01 24.42 6.17
C PRO A 29 0.81 23.15 5.87
N CYS A 30 0.24 21.96 6.13
CA CYS A 30 0.92 20.69 5.87
C CYS A 30 1.13 20.44 4.37
N ASP A 31 0.19 20.84 3.51
CA ASP A 31 0.35 20.71 2.06
C ASP A 31 1.42 21.69 1.52
N THR A 32 1.49 22.89 2.08
CA THR A 32 2.53 23.87 1.76
C THR A 32 3.91 23.36 2.18
N ALA A 33 4.06 22.86 3.42
CA ALA A 33 5.32 22.28 3.88
C ALA A 33 5.77 21.12 3.00
N ARG A 34 4.85 20.22 2.64
CA ARG A 34 5.10 19.10 1.74
C ARG A 34 5.56 19.56 0.34
N LYS A 35 4.93 20.61 -0.22
CA LYS A 35 5.31 21.17 -1.53
C LYS A 35 6.65 21.89 -1.49
N ALA A 36 6.94 22.57 -0.41
CA ALA A 36 8.21 23.27 -0.19
C ALA A 36 9.36 22.34 0.22
N LEU A 37 9.11 21.04 0.35
CA LEU A 37 10.07 20.07 0.88
C LEU A 37 10.63 20.46 2.25
N THR A 38 9.89 21.23 3.02
CA THR A 38 10.28 21.61 4.38
C THR A 38 10.20 20.36 5.27
N PRO A 39 11.21 20.08 6.10
CA PRO A 39 11.16 18.97 7.04
C PRO A 39 9.91 19.04 7.89
N HIS A 40 9.11 17.97 7.87
CA HIS A 40 7.87 17.88 8.60
C HIS A 40 7.67 16.45 9.08
N ASP A 41 7.63 16.28 10.41
CA ASP A 41 7.34 15.00 11.02
C ASP A 41 5.82 14.78 11.09
N PRO A 42 5.27 13.84 10.31
CA PRO A 42 3.85 13.54 10.35
C PRO A 42 3.38 12.92 11.67
N GLN A 43 4.28 12.31 12.46
CA GLN A 43 3.91 11.73 13.75
C GLN A 43 3.79 12.81 14.85
N ALA A 44 4.64 13.83 14.81
CA ALA A 44 4.61 14.95 15.73
C ALA A 44 3.59 16.04 15.34
N CYS A 45 2.95 15.93 14.17
CA CYS A 45 2.03 16.94 13.70
C CYS A 45 0.74 16.98 14.54
N PRO A 46 0.36 18.16 15.11
CA PRO A 46 -0.83 18.29 15.93
C PRO A 46 -2.15 18.26 15.13
N CYS A 47 -2.08 18.23 13.80
CA CYS A 47 -3.26 18.24 12.94
C CYS A 47 -4.17 17.04 13.21
N LEU A 48 -5.47 17.32 13.26
CA LEU A 48 -6.47 16.35 13.67
C LEU A 48 -6.64 15.19 12.67
N THR A 49 -6.63 15.46 11.36
CA THR A 49 -6.98 14.48 10.31
C THR A 49 -5.94 14.35 9.19
N CYS A 50 -4.90 15.18 9.21
CA CYS A 50 -3.81 15.12 8.24
C CYS A 50 -2.94 13.86 8.44
N HIS A 51 -2.14 13.52 7.43
CA HIS A 51 -1.11 12.47 7.50
C HIS A 51 -1.64 11.02 7.65
N GLY A 52 -2.93 10.79 7.37
CA GLY A 52 -3.50 9.45 7.32
C GLY A 52 -3.37 8.69 8.64
N PHE A 53 -2.75 7.53 8.63
CA PHE A 53 -2.63 6.68 9.82
C PHE A 53 -1.69 7.25 10.90
N TYR A 54 -0.88 8.26 10.60
CA TYR A 54 -0.10 8.97 11.63
C TYR A 54 -0.98 9.82 12.54
N ALA A 55 -2.17 10.24 12.07
CA ALA A 55 -3.16 10.93 12.90
C ALA A 55 -3.96 9.99 13.81
N ALA A 56 -3.78 8.67 13.67
CA ALA A 56 -4.51 7.68 14.46
C ALA A 56 -4.23 7.84 15.96
N SER A 57 -5.29 7.74 16.77
CA SER A 57 -5.22 7.96 18.21
C SER A 57 -6.09 6.96 18.99
N THR A 58 -5.72 6.74 20.24
CA THR A 58 -6.56 6.06 21.24
C THR A 58 -7.20 7.05 22.22
N ASP A 59 -6.90 8.33 22.10
CA ASP A 59 -7.48 9.41 22.92
C ASP A 59 -8.95 9.65 22.54
N PRO A 60 -9.91 9.49 23.47
CA PRO A 60 -11.34 9.66 23.23
C PRO A 60 -11.72 11.04 22.69
N ASP A 61 -11.11 12.11 23.21
CA ASP A 61 -11.43 13.47 22.83
C ASP A 61 -10.95 13.76 21.39
N ARG A 62 -9.73 13.31 21.06
CA ARG A 62 -9.20 13.43 19.71
C ARG A 62 -10.02 12.60 18.72
N ILE A 63 -10.46 11.40 19.08
CA ILE A 63 -11.32 10.55 18.25
C ILE A 63 -12.67 11.23 18.00
N THR A 64 -13.25 11.81 19.04
CA THR A 64 -14.52 12.54 18.95
C THR A 64 -14.38 13.72 17.98
N ALA A 65 -13.33 14.51 18.13
CA ALA A 65 -13.05 15.65 17.25
C ALA A 65 -12.81 15.21 15.79
N MET A 66 -12.07 14.13 15.55
CA MET A 66 -11.85 13.57 14.19
C MET A 66 -13.16 13.15 13.53
N LEU A 67 -14.03 12.46 14.26
CA LEU A 67 -15.32 12.00 13.73
C LEU A 67 -16.28 13.18 13.47
N ALA A 68 -16.23 14.22 14.28
CA ALA A 68 -16.99 15.45 14.05
C ALA A 68 -16.47 16.23 12.83
N ALA A 69 -15.16 16.30 12.64
CA ALA A 69 -14.55 16.99 11.51
C ALA A 69 -14.81 16.29 10.14
N VAL A 70 -15.06 14.97 10.15
CA VAL A 70 -15.32 14.19 8.92
C VAL A 70 -16.58 13.32 9.10
N PRO A 71 -17.77 13.91 9.20
CA PRO A 71 -18.99 13.20 9.62
C PRO A 71 -19.44 12.08 8.69
N ARG A 72 -19.03 12.11 7.42
CA ARG A 72 -19.27 11.05 6.43
C ARG A 72 -18.04 10.20 6.14
N GLY A 73 -17.01 10.33 6.95
CA GLY A 73 -15.78 9.56 6.85
C GLY A 73 -15.96 8.08 7.18
N LEU A 74 -14.95 7.30 6.85
CA LEU A 74 -14.90 5.88 7.20
C LEU A 74 -13.97 5.71 8.40
N LEU A 75 -14.44 4.99 9.41
CA LEU A 75 -13.61 4.61 10.54
C LEU A 75 -12.54 3.64 10.08
N ALA A 76 -11.30 3.92 10.42
CA ALA A 76 -10.15 3.07 10.12
C ALA A 76 -9.35 2.78 11.38
N VAL A 77 -8.71 1.61 11.38
CA VAL A 77 -7.75 1.19 12.41
C VAL A 77 -6.35 1.18 11.78
N ARG A 78 -5.39 1.84 12.42
CA ARG A 78 -3.98 1.71 12.08
C ARG A 78 -3.52 0.30 12.43
N THR A 79 -2.83 -0.38 11.51
CA THR A 79 -2.29 -1.73 11.70
C THR A 79 -0.80 -1.72 12.05
N GLY A 80 -0.22 -2.88 12.24
CA GLY A 80 1.17 -3.07 12.62
C GLY A 80 1.39 -3.01 14.13
N ALA A 81 2.61 -2.80 14.54
CA ALA A 81 3.03 -2.73 15.94
C ALA A 81 2.22 -1.70 16.74
N ALA A 82 1.75 -0.62 16.11
CA ALA A 82 0.97 0.44 16.76
C ALA A 82 -0.37 -0.05 17.35
N SER A 83 -0.97 -1.07 16.79
CA SER A 83 -2.22 -1.69 17.27
C SER A 83 -2.04 -3.14 17.73
N GLY A 84 -0.86 -3.70 17.53
CA GLY A 84 -0.64 -5.13 17.73
C GLY A 84 -1.38 -6.01 16.72
N LEU A 85 -1.66 -5.51 15.50
CA LEU A 85 -2.48 -6.22 14.51
C LEU A 85 -1.75 -6.42 13.17
N VAL A 86 -1.85 -7.62 12.64
CA VAL A 86 -1.66 -7.93 11.22
C VAL A 86 -3.02 -8.31 10.65
N VAL A 87 -3.43 -7.67 9.56
CA VAL A 87 -4.71 -7.97 8.92
C VAL A 87 -4.48 -8.48 7.50
N ILE A 88 -5.06 -9.62 7.20
CA ILE A 88 -5.09 -10.21 5.87
C ILE A 88 -6.38 -9.76 5.20
N ASP A 89 -6.26 -8.91 4.19
CA ASP A 89 -7.38 -8.36 3.40
C ASP A 89 -7.57 -9.23 2.15
N VAL A 90 -8.71 -9.87 2.08
CA VAL A 90 -9.08 -10.82 1.02
C VAL A 90 -10.06 -10.15 0.06
N ASP A 91 -9.65 -9.93 -1.18
CA ASP A 91 -10.53 -9.41 -2.24
C ASP A 91 -10.97 -10.54 -3.20
N PRO A 92 -12.22 -10.99 -3.13
CA PRO A 92 -12.73 -12.08 -3.97
C PRO A 92 -12.75 -11.73 -5.47
N ARG A 93 -12.71 -10.44 -5.82
CA ARG A 93 -12.70 -9.99 -7.22
C ARG A 93 -11.34 -10.16 -7.92
N HIS A 94 -10.30 -10.48 -7.15
CA HIS A 94 -8.93 -10.67 -7.61
C HIS A 94 -8.40 -12.04 -7.17
N ASP A 95 -9.22 -13.08 -7.25
CA ASP A 95 -8.88 -14.47 -6.88
C ASP A 95 -8.58 -14.69 -5.39
N GLY A 96 -8.87 -13.72 -4.53
CA GLY A 96 -8.54 -13.78 -3.10
C GLY A 96 -9.16 -14.98 -2.38
N THR A 97 -10.35 -15.43 -2.79
CA THR A 97 -11.00 -16.61 -2.18
C THR A 97 -10.23 -17.89 -2.48
N ALA A 98 -9.80 -18.10 -3.73
CA ALA A 98 -9.00 -19.26 -4.11
C ALA A 98 -7.64 -19.25 -3.41
N THR A 99 -7.00 -18.08 -3.36
CA THR A 99 -5.73 -17.90 -2.66
C THR A 99 -5.88 -18.17 -1.15
N LEU A 100 -6.93 -17.65 -0.51
CA LEU A 100 -7.19 -17.90 0.92
C LEU A 100 -7.35 -19.40 1.20
N ASN A 101 -8.12 -20.12 0.38
CA ASN A 101 -8.28 -21.57 0.53
C ASN A 101 -6.93 -22.31 0.44
N ALA A 102 -6.05 -21.90 -0.46
CA ALA A 102 -4.71 -22.45 -0.56
C ALA A 102 -3.84 -22.12 0.67
N LEU A 103 -3.98 -20.92 1.25
CA LEU A 103 -3.28 -20.54 2.49
C LEU A 103 -3.80 -21.35 3.69
N ILE A 104 -5.11 -21.58 3.79
CA ILE A 104 -5.74 -22.43 4.82
C ILE A 104 -5.21 -23.88 4.70
N ALA A 105 -5.24 -24.43 3.51
CA ALA A 105 -4.75 -25.80 3.26
C ALA A 105 -3.28 -26.00 3.63
N ARG A 106 -2.50 -24.93 3.58
CA ARG A 106 -1.08 -24.90 4.00
C ARG A 106 -0.88 -24.57 5.48
N GLY A 107 -1.96 -24.36 6.23
CA GLY A 107 -1.89 -23.99 7.65
C GLY A 107 -1.37 -22.57 7.93
N LEU A 108 -1.33 -21.68 6.93
CA LEU A 108 -0.82 -20.32 7.11
C LEU A 108 -1.82 -19.39 7.77
N THR A 109 -3.11 -19.61 7.52
CA THR A 109 -4.19 -18.74 8.03
C THR A 109 -5.15 -19.54 8.91
N PRO A 110 -4.77 -19.86 10.16
CA PRO A 110 -5.66 -20.51 11.11
C PRO A 110 -6.91 -19.66 11.35
N PRO A 111 -8.02 -20.27 11.80
CA PRO A 111 -9.23 -19.52 12.14
C PRO A 111 -8.92 -18.42 13.15
N THR A 112 -9.43 -17.22 12.87
CA THR A 112 -9.28 -16.04 13.72
C THR A 112 -10.50 -15.15 13.60
N ARG A 113 -10.60 -14.14 14.43
CA ARG A 113 -11.65 -13.11 14.30
C ARG A 113 -11.52 -12.39 12.96
N TYR A 114 -12.66 -12.21 12.27
CA TYR A 114 -12.67 -11.54 10.98
C TYR A 114 -13.86 -10.61 10.79
N ALA A 115 -13.71 -9.64 9.92
CA ALA A 115 -14.78 -8.78 9.47
C ALA A 115 -15.12 -9.05 8.00
N ARG A 116 -16.40 -8.99 7.66
CA ARG A 116 -16.88 -8.96 6.28
C ARG A 116 -16.81 -7.54 5.77
N THR A 117 -16.22 -7.34 4.60
CA THR A 117 -16.17 -6.03 3.96
C THR A 117 -17.45 -5.75 3.18
N GLY A 118 -17.80 -4.48 3.03
CA GLY A 118 -18.99 -4.12 2.25
C GLY A 118 -18.88 -4.43 0.75
N SER A 119 -17.71 -4.83 0.25
CA SER A 119 -17.49 -5.31 -1.12
C SER A 119 -17.61 -6.84 -1.26
N GLY A 120 -17.83 -7.56 -0.15
CA GLY A 120 -17.93 -9.02 -0.15
C GLY A 120 -16.63 -9.75 0.17
N GLY A 121 -15.54 -9.02 0.49
CA GLY A 121 -14.28 -9.57 0.94
C GLY A 121 -14.22 -9.79 2.45
N LEU A 122 -13.04 -10.15 2.95
CA LEU A 122 -12.80 -10.43 4.36
C LEU A 122 -11.56 -9.68 4.85
N HIS A 123 -11.59 -9.21 6.09
CA HIS A 123 -10.42 -8.81 6.85
C HIS A 123 -10.22 -9.84 7.98
N LEU A 124 -9.17 -10.67 7.90
CA LEU A 124 -8.79 -11.62 8.94
C LEU A 124 -7.80 -10.93 9.87
N TYR A 125 -8.11 -10.87 11.17
CA TYR A 125 -7.30 -10.16 12.15
C TYR A 125 -6.43 -11.13 12.92
N TYR A 126 -5.11 -10.92 12.93
CA TYR A 126 -4.13 -11.65 13.71
C TYR A 126 -3.36 -10.71 14.61
N ARG A 127 -2.84 -11.22 15.73
CA ARG A 127 -1.91 -10.47 16.56
C ARG A 127 -0.59 -10.29 15.84
N HIS A 128 -0.04 -9.10 15.95
CA HIS A 128 1.29 -8.79 15.43
C HIS A 128 2.34 -9.54 16.25
N PRO A 129 3.35 -10.18 15.65
CA PRO A 129 4.31 -11.02 16.37
C PRO A 129 5.20 -10.25 17.35
N GLY A 130 5.23 -8.92 17.28
CA GLY A 130 6.15 -8.10 18.06
C GLY A 130 7.62 -8.29 17.64
N GLY A 131 8.48 -7.39 18.06
CA GLY A 131 9.93 -7.51 17.88
C GLY A 131 10.48 -7.44 16.44
N ILE A 132 9.63 -7.60 15.43
CA ILE A 132 9.99 -7.52 14.01
C ILE A 132 8.99 -6.66 13.27
N ALA A 133 9.44 -5.97 12.22
CA ALA A 133 8.55 -5.21 11.34
C ALA A 133 7.93 -6.14 10.28
N VAL A 134 6.60 -6.17 10.20
CA VAL A 134 5.87 -6.90 9.17
C VAL A 134 5.41 -5.89 8.11
N PRO A 135 5.97 -5.90 6.89
CA PRO A 135 5.62 -4.92 5.88
C PRO A 135 4.23 -5.17 5.29
N CYS A 136 3.55 -4.07 4.89
CA CYS A 136 2.38 -4.20 4.04
C CYS A 136 2.74 -4.80 2.68
N ASP A 137 1.82 -5.60 2.13
CA ASP A 137 1.96 -6.19 0.80
C ASP A 137 0.63 -6.12 0.03
N GLN A 138 0.71 -6.09 -1.29
CA GLN A 138 -0.45 -6.01 -2.18
C GLN A 138 -0.45 -7.17 -3.18
N GLY A 139 -0.86 -8.34 -2.72
CA GLY A 139 -1.03 -9.53 -3.56
C GLY A 139 0.25 -10.10 -4.14
N ILE A 140 1.41 -9.87 -3.55
CA ILE A 140 2.70 -10.34 -4.07
C ILE A 140 3.20 -11.55 -3.29
N ARG A 141 3.27 -11.44 -1.95
CA ARG A 141 3.87 -12.47 -1.09
C ARG A 141 2.93 -13.63 -0.81
N LEU A 142 1.68 -13.33 -0.53
CA LEU A 142 0.68 -14.34 -0.18
C LEU A 142 -0.13 -14.81 -1.39
N GLY A 143 -0.08 -14.09 -2.50
CA GLY A 143 -0.75 -14.44 -3.75
C GLY A 143 -1.86 -13.45 -4.15
N PRO A 144 -2.47 -13.68 -5.33
CA PRO A 144 -3.46 -12.78 -5.90
C PRO A 144 -4.65 -12.54 -4.97
N GLY A 145 -5.10 -11.29 -4.88
CA GLY A 145 -6.26 -10.89 -4.08
C GLY A 145 -6.09 -10.96 -2.57
N ILE A 146 -4.86 -11.15 -2.10
CA ILE A 146 -4.52 -11.12 -0.67
C ILE A 146 -3.56 -9.97 -0.39
N ASP A 147 -4.05 -8.96 0.33
CA ASP A 147 -3.19 -7.88 0.83
C ASP A 147 -2.82 -8.12 2.30
N VAL A 148 -1.59 -7.80 2.66
CA VAL A 148 -1.14 -7.72 4.06
C VAL A 148 -1.21 -6.27 4.51
N LYS A 149 -1.98 -6.00 5.55
CA LYS A 149 -2.05 -4.70 6.22
C LYS A 149 -1.40 -4.82 7.60
N ALA A 150 -0.19 -4.34 7.73
CA ALA A 150 0.62 -4.44 8.95
C ALA A 150 1.35 -3.12 9.21
N ASP A 151 2.66 -3.10 9.39
CA ASP A 151 3.40 -1.87 9.71
C ASP A 151 3.31 -0.85 8.56
N GLY A 152 2.90 0.36 8.92
CA GLY A 152 2.64 1.43 7.94
C GLY A 152 1.30 1.29 7.19
N GLY A 153 0.41 0.41 7.65
CA GLY A 153 -0.88 0.15 7.04
C GLY A 153 -2.09 0.55 7.89
N TYR A 154 -3.24 0.30 7.31
CA TYR A 154 -4.54 0.48 7.96
C TYR A 154 -5.62 -0.34 7.27
N VAL A 155 -6.73 -0.55 7.96
CA VAL A 155 -7.95 -1.16 7.42
C VAL A 155 -9.17 -0.32 7.74
N VAL A 156 -10.16 -0.33 6.85
CA VAL A 156 -11.50 0.19 7.16
C VAL A 156 -12.16 -0.78 8.14
N ALA A 157 -12.66 -0.26 9.24
CA ALA A 157 -13.22 -1.06 10.32
C ALA A 157 -14.75 -0.97 10.40
N PRO A 158 -15.43 -2.01 10.92
CA PRO A 158 -16.84 -1.93 11.27
C PRO A 158 -17.12 -0.76 12.25
N PRO A 159 -18.27 -0.09 12.15
CA PRO A 159 -19.41 -0.33 11.27
C PRO A 159 -19.41 0.57 10.01
N SER A 160 -18.25 0.96 9.51
CA SER A 160 -18.16 1.81 8.30
C SER A 160 -18.99 1.22 7.15
N ARG A 161 -19.52 2.10 6.29
CA ARG A 161 -20.24 1.67 5.09
C ARG A 161 -19.35 1.81 3.86
N HIS A 162 -19.32 0.78 3.05
CA HIS A 162 -18.55 0.79 1.81
C HIS A 162 -19.05 1.89 0.86
N PRO A 163 -18.19 2.78 0.35
CA PRO A 163 -18.63 4.00 -0.34
C PRO A 163 -19.36 3.76 -1.66
N VAL A 164 -19.11 2.63 -2.31
CA VAL A 164 -19.74 2.26 -3.60
C VAL A 164 -20.99 1.40 -3.37
N THR A 165 -20.89 0.35 -2.55
CA THR A 165 -21.99 -0.61 -2.38
C THR A 165 -22.99 -0.19 -1.31
N GLY A 166 -22.66 0.75 -0.44
CA GLY A 166 -23.45 1.15 0.72
C GLY A 166 -23.52 0.09 1.84
N ARG A 167 -23.04 -1.14 1.60
CA ARG A 167 -23.08 -2.23 2.57
C ARG A 167 -22.11 -1.94 3.73
N PRO A 168 -22.48 -2.31 4.98
CA PRO A 168 -21.60 -2.11 6.12
C PRO A 168 -20.44 -3.11 6.13
N TYR A 169 -19.34 -2.70 6.73
CA TYR A 169 -18.35 -3.61 7.28
C TYR A 169 -18.94 -4.16 8.58
N THR A 170 -18.89 -5.47 8.77
CA THR A 170 -19.47 -6.15 9.93
C THR A 170 -18.53 -7.19 10.49
N TRP A 171 -18.46 -7.29 11.81
CA TRP A 171 -17.82 -8.45 12.43
C TRP A 171 -18.66 -9.69 12.11
N ALA A 172 -18.01 -10.75 11.66
CA ALA A 172 -18.70 -11.97 11.27
C ALA A 172 -19.10 -12.81 12.48
N ASP A 173 -18.31 -12.74 13.53
CA ASP A 173 -18.55 -13.41 14.80
C ASP A 173 -18.09 -12.50 15.94
N GLN A 174 -18.93 -12.36 16.97
CA GLN A 174 -18.63 -11.53 18.15
C GLN A 174 -17.86 -12.31 19.23
N GLY A 175 -17.82 -13.63 19.14
CA GLY A 175 -17.19 -14.50 20.13
C GLY A 175 -15.76 -14.93 19.79
N SER A 176 -15.34 -14.85 18.54
CA SER A 176 -14.01 -15.26 18.12
C SER A 176 -12.92 -14.35 18.66
N ARG A 177 -11.82 -14.96 19.10
CA ARG A 177 -10.62 -14.26 19.52
C ARG A 177 -9.78 -13.87 18.30
N ILE A 178 -8.92 -12.88 18.49
CA ILE A 178 -7.84 -12.59 17.57
C ILE A 178 -6.68 -13.49 17.94
N GLU A 179 -6.35 -14.40 17.05
CA GLU A 179 -5.29 -15.37 17.24
C GLU A 179 -3.92 -14.79 16.89
N GLU A 180 -2.86 -15.40 17.37
CA GLU A 180 -1.49 -15.05 17.00
C GLU A 180 -1.29 -15.30 15.48
N ALA A 181 -0.54 -14.42 14.83
CA ALA A 181 -0.11 -14.71 13.48
C ALA A 181 0.78 -15.95 13.47
N ALA A 182 0.36 -17.00 12.77
CA ALA A 182 1.14 -18.24 12.69
C ALA A 182 2.57 -17.95 12.21
N PRO A 183 3.61 -18.58 12.79
CA PRO A 183 5.00 -18.34 12.36
C PRO A 183 5.21 -18.53 10.86
N ALA A 184 4.52 -19.49 10.25
CA ALA A 184 4.53 -19.71 8.81
C ALA A 184 3.92 -18.54 8.02
N LEU A 185 2.82 -17.93 8.51
CA LEU A 185 2.24 -16.72 7.92
C LEU A 185 3.21 -15.55 8.02
N VAL A 186 3.80 -15.33 9.20
CA VAL A 186 4.79 -14.26 9.41
C VAL A 186 5.97 -14.45 8.47
N SER A 187 6.53 -15.66 8.39
CA SER A 187 7.63 -15.98 7.47
C SER A 187 7.26 -15.71 6.01
N ALA A 188 6.03 -16.05 5.60
CA ALA A 188 5.55 -15.78 4.24
C ALA A 188 5.39 -14.26 3.97
N CYS A 189 4.97 -13.48 4.99
CA CYS A 189 4.89 -12.01 4.89
C CYS A 189 6.27 -11.34 4.82
N LEU A 190 7.30 -11.98 5.39
CA LEU A 190 8.68 -11.47 5.39
C LEU A 190 9.52 -11.99 4.23
N ALA A 191 9.09 -13.08 3.58
CA ALA A 191 9.84 -13.71 2.50
C ALA A 191 10.26 -12.68 1.45
N GLU A 192 11.53 -12.69 1.11
CA GLU A 192 12.01 -11.92 -0.03
C GLU A 192 11.25 -12.35 -1.28
N ILE A 193 10.79 -11.38 -2.05
CA ILE A 193 10.17 -11.65 -3.34
C ILE A 193 11.31 -12.22 -4.21
N ARG A 194 11.40 -13.56 -4.29
CA ARG A 194 12.24 -14.18 -5.30
C ARG A 194 11.70 -13.69 -6.64
N ARG A 195 12.38 -12.72 -7.24
CA ARG A 195 12.19 -12.41 -8.64
C ARG A 195 12.53 -13.71 -9.37
N GLN A 196 11.53 -14.43 -9.85
CA GLN A 196 11.80 -15.46 -10.84
C GLN A 196 12.66 -14.79 -11.91
N PRO A 197 13.84 -15.31 -12.20
CA PRO A 197 14.56 -14.82 -13.38
C PRO A 197 13.56 -14.91 -14.53
N PRO A 198 13.50 -13.91 -15.43
CA PRO A 198 12.58 -13.98 -16.55
C PRO A 198 12.73 -15.36 -17.18
N GLN A 199 11.63 -16.11 -17.21
CA GLN A 199 11.60 -17.37 -17.96
C GLN A 199 12.15 -17.00 -19.33
N ARG A 200 13.26 -17.60 -19.70
CA ARG A 200 13.85 -17.42 -21.04
C ARG A 200 12.75 -17.83 -22.01
N ALA A 201 12.01 -16.83 -22.50
CA ALA A 201 11.19 -17.00 -23.68
C ALA A 201 12.09 -17.59 -24.74
N GLY A 202 11.62 -18.65 -25.41
CA GLY A 202 12.37 -19.44 -26.32
C GLY A 202 13.24 -18.61 -27.26
N HIS A 203 14.37 -19.16 -27.64
CA HIS A 203 15.33 -18.63 -28.58
C HIS A 203 14.64 -17.89 -29.73
N HIS A 204 14.55 -16.55 -29.62
CA HIS A 204 14.45 -15.72 -30.79
C HIS A 204 15.86 -15.41 -31.24
N PRO A 205 16.18 -15.62 -32.51
CA PRO A 205 17.48 -15.26 -33.05
C PRO A 205 17.69 -13.74 -32.85
N PRO A 206 18.90 -13.28 -32.57
CA PRO A 206 19.19 -11.88 -32.32
C PRO A 206 18.82 -11.07 -33.57
N PRO A 207 18.16 -9.88 -33.39
CA PRO A 207 17.95 -8.95 -34.50
C PRO A 207 19.34 -8.52 -35.02
N ARG A 208 19.50 -8.57 -36.31
CA ARG A 208 20.70 -8.13 -37.01
C ARG A 208 20.85 -6.61 -36.91
N SER A 209 22.07 -6.20 -36.52
CA SER A 209 22.74 -4.91 -36.74
C SER A 209 21.91 -3.61 -36.65
N GLY A 210 21.87 -3.05 -35.47
CA GLY A 210 21.73 -1.63 -35.17
C GLY A 210 22.48 -1.42 -33.87
N GLY A 211 23.27 -0.36 -33.74
CA GLY A 211 24.28 -0.09 -32.72
C GLY A 211 24.00 -0.67 -31.34
N ALA A 212 24.95 -1.32 -30.74
CA ALA A 212 24.85 -1.96 -29.43
C ALA A 212 24.42 -0.91 -28.40
N ALA A 213 23.15 -0.97 -27.95
CA ALA A 213 22.67 -0.13 -26.87
C ALA A 213 23.59 -0.27 -25.64
N SER A 214 23.96 0.84 -25.03
CA SER A 214 24.80 0.84 -23.84
C SER A 214 24.12 0.11 -22.68
N TYR A 215 24.86 -0.35 -21.69
CA TYR A 215 24.29 -1.03 -20.53
C TYR A 215 23.22 -0.17 -19.80
N PRO A 216 23.38 1.16 -19.61
CA PRO A 216 22.34 2.02 -19.08
C PRO A 216 21.07 2.06 -19.94
N ASP A 217 21.19 2.12 -21.26
CA ASP A 217 20.01 2.11 -22.14
C ASP A 217 19.20 0.82 -22.02
N ARG A 218 19.84 -0.33 -21.94
CA ARG A 218 19.15 -1.62 -21.73
C ARG A 218 18.42 -1.68 -20.40
N LEU A 219 18.99 -1.11 -19.35
CA LEU A 219 18.34 -1.02 -18.04
C LEU A 219 17.11 -0.11 -18.11
N MET A 220 17.23 1.06 -18.74
CA MET A 220 16.14 1.99 -18.89
C MET A 220 15.02 1.41 -19.76
N ASP A 221 15.35 0.72 -20.85
CA ASP A 221 14.37 0.04 -21.70
C ASP A 221 13.61 -1.06 -20.95
N ALA A 222 14.28 -1.76 -20.03
CA ALA A 222 13.62 -2.71 -19.14
C ALA A 222 12.64 -2.04 -18.18
N LEU A 223 12.96 -0.85 -17.66
CA LEU A 223 12.04 -0.06 -16.83
C LEU A 223 10.84 0.43 -17.64
N VAL A 224 11.06 0.94 -18.84
CA VAL A 224 10.02 1.37 -19.79
C VAL A 224 9.09 0.20 -20.14
N SER A 225 9.64 -0.97 -20.46
CA SER A 225 8.86 -2.18 -20.74
C SER A 225 7.95 -2.57 -19.57
N ARG A 226 8.43 -2.45 -18.33
CA ARG A 226 7.62 -2.70 -17.12
C ARG A 226 6.48 -1.71 -16.96
N ILE A 227 6.67 -0.45 -17.34
CA ILE A 227 5.60 0.56 -17.34
C ILE A 227 4.52 0.16 -18.35
N HIS A 228 4.90 -0.22 -19.56
CA HIS A 228 3.96 -0.64 -20.61
C HIS A 228 3.14 -1.89 -20.22
N GLN A 229 3.75 -2.81 -19.49
CA GLN A 229 3.12 -4.06 -19.05
C GLN A 229 2.33 -3.93 -17.74
N ALA A 230 2.33 -2.77 -17.08
CA ALA A 230 1.72 -2.61 -15.78
C ALA A 230 0.19 -2.68 -15.84
N PRO A 231 -0.46 -3.63 -15.14
CA PRO A 231 -1.90 -3.77 -15.15
C PRO A 231 -2.59 -2.58 -14.49
N LYS A 232 -3.82 -2.31 -14.93
CA LYS A 232 -4.68 -1.29 -14.32
C LYS A 232 -4.84 -1.59 -12.82
N GLY A 233 -4.59 -0.61 -11.96
CA GLY A 233 -4.59 -0.77 -10.50
C GLY A 233 -3.18 -0.90 -9.88
N ARG A 234 -2.17 -1.36 -10.63
CA ARG A 234 -0.77 -1.43 -10.16
C ARG A 234 0.15 -0.37 -10.78
N ARG A 235 -0.36 0.44 -11.69
CA ARG A 235 0.41 1.42 -12.47
C ARG A 235 1.25 2.36 -11.61
N ARG A 236 0.66 2.93 -10.55
CA ARG A 236 1.39 3.85 -9.66
C ARG A 236 2.56 3.18 -8.93
N VAL A 237 2.34 1.98 -8.38
CA VAL A 237 3.38 1.23 -7.66
C VAL A 237 4.49 0.80 -8.62
N THR A 238 4.14 0.37 -9.82
CA THR A 238 5.10 0.03 -10.86
C THR A 238 5.93 1.24 -11.26
N LEU A 239 5.28 2.40 -11.51
CA LEU A 239 5.96 3.64 -11.87
C LEU A 239 6.91 4.10 -10.77
N PHE A 240 6.48 4.08 -9.50
CA PHE A 240 7.34 4.40 -8.37
C PHE A 240 8.58 3.49 -8.32
N GLY A 241 8.40 2.19 -8.52
CA GLY A 241 9.53 1.25 -8.56
C GLY A 241 10.47 1.45 -9.75
N CYS A 242 9.93 1.82 -10.93
CA CYS A 242 10.73 2.17 -12.10
C CYS A 242 11.49 3.49 -11.87
N ALA A 243 10.85 4.48 -11.25
CA ALA A 243 11.47 5.76 -10.92
C ALA A 243 12.65 5.59 -9.94
N ARG A 244 12.51 4.72 -8.93
CA ARG A 244 13.64 4.35 -8.06
C ARG A 244 14.79 3.72 -8.84
N GLY A 245 14.46 2.82 -9.78
CA GLY A 245 15.47 2.20 -10.64
C GLY A 245 16.22 3.22 -11.48
N ALA A 246 15.50 4.16 -12.10
CA ALA A 246 16.07 5.25 -12.89
C ALA A 246 16.91 6.21 -12.01
N ALA A 247 16.43 6.55 -10.81
CA ALA A 247 17.16 7.39 -9.87
C ALA A 247 18.51 6.79 -9.45
N ARG A 248 18.61 5.46 -9.28
CA ARG A 248 19.89 4.79 -9.01
C ARG A 248 20.85 4.89 -10.19
N MET A 249 20.35 4.89 -11.42
CA MET A 249 21.18 5.09 -12.62
C MET A 249 21.70 6.54 -12.65
N VAL A 250 20.88 7.51 -12.27
CA VAL A 250 21.31 8.92 -12.11
C VAL A 250 22.36 9.06 -11.01
N ALA A 251 22.14 8.48 -9.85
CA ALA A 251 23.09 8.47 -8.73
C ALA A 251 24.44 7.81 -9.10
N ALA A 252 24.40 6.81 -10.00
CA ALA A 252 25.59 6.18 -10.56
C ALA A 252 26.24 6.95 -11.72
N GLY A 253 25.75 8.16 -12.06
CA GLY A 253 26.28 8.99 -13.15
C GLY A 253 26.05 8.42 -14.55
N GLN A 254 25.11 7.48 -14.71
CA GLN A 254 24.85 6.80 -15.98
C GLN A 254 23.92 7.58 -16.92
N MET A 255 23.16 8.52 -16.38
CA MET A 255 22.28 9.44 -17.10
C MET A 255 21.95 10.66 -16.23
N THR A 256 21.37 11.69 -16.83
CA THR A 256 20.91 12.88 -16.09
C THR A 256 19.52 12.63 -15.46
N SER A 257 19.18 13.39 -14.41
CA SER A 257 17.85 13.32 -13.80
C SER A 257 16.75 13.74 -14.76
N THR A 258 16.99 14.74 -15.61
CA THR A 258 16.06 15.20 -16.63
C THR A 258 15.80 14.10 -17.67
N GLU A 259 16.85 13.50 -18.22
CA GLU A 259 16.72 12.41 -19.20
C GLU A 259 15.94 11.22 -18.62
N ALA A 260 16.26 10.81 -17.41
CA ALA A 260 15.56 9.72 -16.71
C ALA A 260 14.07 10.04 -16.50
N TYR A 261 13.77 11.28 -16.10
CA TYR A 261 12.39 11.75 -15.90
C TYR A 261 11.62 11.73 -17.23
N ASP A 262 12.16 12.31 -18.29
CA ASP A 262 11.51 12.42 -19.57
C ASP A 262 11.23 11.05 -20.20
N ARG A 263 12.14 10.09 -20.06
CA ARG A 263 11.93 8.71 -20.55
C ARG A 263 10.81 7.98 -19.78
N LEU A 264 10.68 8.21 -18.46
CA LEU A 264 9.59 7.65 -17.67
C LEU A 264 8.24 8.28 -18.04
N VAL A 265 8.21 9.59 -18.28
CA VAL A 265 7.05 10.35 -18.74
C VAL A 265 6.60 9.83 -20.11
N ALA A 266 7.50 9.79 -21.07
CA ALA A 266 7.23 9.27 -22.41
C ALA A 266 6.70 7.83 -22.40
N ALA A 267 7.21 6.99 -21.50
CA ALA A 267 6.70 5.62 -21.32
C ALA A 267 5.25 5.59 -20.84
N CYS A 268 4.87 6.48 -19.92
CA CYS A 268 3.50 6.59 -19.42
C CYS A 268 2.56 7.09 -20.54
N ASP A 269 2.99 8.06 -21.34
CA ASP A 269 2.22 8.59 -22.48
C ASP A 269 2.01 7.54 -23.55
N ALA A 270 3.05 6.83 -23.94
CA ALA A 270 2.98 5.73 -24.90
C ALA A 270 2.04 4.61 -24.42
N ALA A 271 2.02 4.34 -23.12
CA ALA A 271 1.10 3.38 -22.51
C ALA A 271 -0.33 3.93 -22.32
N ARG A 272 -0.60 5.16 -22.76
CA ARG A 272 -1.89 5.87 -22.62
C ARG A 272 -2.40 5.86 -21.16
N TRP A 273 -1.51 6.11 -20.21
CA TRP A 273 -1.93 6.26 -18.85
C TRP A 273 -2.61 7.61 -18.65
N PRO A 274 -3.75 7.68 -17.97
CA PRO A 274 -4.37 8.97 -17.70
C PRO A 274 -3.42 9.78 -16.81
N TRP A 275 -3.04 10.95 -17.29
CA TRP A 275 -2.27 11.94 -16.51
C TRP A 275 -3.14 12.46 -15.36
N ALA A 276 -3.07 11.78 -14.24
CA ALA A 276 -3.56 12.31 -12.98
C ALA A 276 -2.39 12.95 -12.23
N LYS A 277 -2.65 13.88 -11.31
CA LYS A 277 -1.65 14.45 -10.38
C LYS A 277 -0.77 13.39 -9.69
N SER A 278 -1.21 12.15 -9.66
CA SER A 278 -0.49 11.01 -9.05
C SER A 278 0.68 10.47 -9.86
N THR A 279 0.74 10.70 -11.19
CA THR A 279 1.81 10.17 -12.05
C THR A 279 3.13 10.93 -11.87
N PRO A 280 3.18 12.27 -11.99
CA PRO A 280 4.38 13.04 -11.67
C PRO A 280 4.85 12.85 -10.23
N ASN A 281 3.91 12.74 -9.29
CA ASN A 281 4.26 12.54 -7.89
C ASN A 281 4.93 11.17 -7.65
N ALA A 282 4.46 10.09 -8.30
CA ALA A 282 5.08 8.78 -8.17
C ALA A 282 6.53 8.76 -8.68
N ILE A 283 6.84 9.52 -9.75
CA ILE A 283 8.20 9.66 -10.26
C ILE A 283 9.06 10.44 -9.26
N ARG A 284 8.60 11.62 -8.81
CA ARG A 284 9.33 12.44 -7.83
C ARG A 284 9.57 11.70 -6.51
N GLU A 285 8.54 11.02 -5.99
CA GLU A 285 8.66 10.20 -4.79
C GLU A 285 9.70 9.08 -4.96
N GLY A 286 9.75 8.47 -6.15
CA GLY A 286 10.74 7.43 -6.47
C GLY A 286 12.18 7.97 -6.51
N PHE A 287 12.39 9.15 -7.08
CA PHE A 287 13.69 9.81 -7.11
C PHE A 287 14.12 10.25 -5.70
N ALA A 288 13.23 10.91 -4.97
CA ALA A 288 13.49 11.32 -3.60
C ALA A 288 13.84 10.16 -2.66
N ALA A 289 13.24 8.99 -2.87
CA ALA A 289 13.53 7.77 -2.09
C ALA A 289 14.95 7.23 -2.29
N GLU A 290 15.65 7.65 -3.36
CA GLU A 290 17.05 7.32 -3.64
C GLU A 290 17.98 8.54 -3.47
N GLY A 291 17.48 9.64 -2.85
CA GLY A 291 18.24 10.84 -2.58
C GLY A 291 18.58 11.70 -3.82
N VAL A 292 17.86 11.48 -4.93
CA VAL A 292 18.07 12.20 -6.19
C VAL A 292 17.01 13.30 -6.34
N THR A 293 17.47 14.52 -6.62
CA THR A 293 16.58 15.66 -6.91
C THR A 293 16.29 15.73 -8.41
N LEU A 294 15.00 16.01 -8.73
CA LEU A 294 14.50 16.25 -10.10
C LEU A 294 14.43 17.74 -10.38
#